data_d7c7452b5e452abfe9ff661fc9edaf38
#
_entry.id   d7c7452b5e452abfe9ff661fc9edaf38
#
_cell.length_a   1.000
_cell.length_b   1.000
_cell.length_c   1.000
_cell.angle_alpha   90.00
_cell.angle_beta   90.00
_cell.angle_gamma   90.00
#
_symmetry.space_group_name_H-M   'P 1'
#
loop_
_entity.id
_entity.type
_entity.pdbx_description
1 polymer ?
#
loop_
_entity_poly.entity_id
_entity_poly.type
_entity_poly.pdbx_seq_one_letter_code
_entity_poly.pdbx_strand_id
1 'polypeptide(L)'
;MIKPSQDENITPKAFTLGALVITRGVDAFLDGNYGALFPMINRHINCDWGDCSKEDAISNNWATHRGERIISSYELQGEKIWIITEWDRSVTTILFPYEY
;
A
#
# COMPACT_ATOMS: atom_id res chain seq x y z
N MET A 1 13.51 -6.87 5.74
CA MET A 1 14.68 -7.65 5.25
C MET A 1 14.22 -8.86 4.45
N ILE A 2 14.88 -9.14 3.35
CA ILE A 2 14.59 -10.30 2.51
C ILE A 2 15.15 -11.55 3.18
N LYS A 3 14.32 -12.57 3.32
CA LYS A 3 14.77 -13.85 3.83
C LYS A 3 15.59 -14.58 2.75
N PRO A 4 16.62 -15.38 3.10
CA PRO A 4 17.43 -16.08 2.10
C PRO A 4 16.62 -16.95 1.14
N SER A 5 15.47 -17.45 1.54
CA SER A 5 14.60 -18.29 0.73
C SER A 5 13.71 -17.51 -0.25
N GLN A 6 13.70 -16.17 -0.19
CA GLN A 6 12.86 -15.35 -1.05
C GLN A 6 13.55 -15.06 -2.38
N ASP A 7 12.84 -15.35 -3.47
CA ASP A 7 13.28 -14.98 -4.81
C ASP A 7 12.99 -13.50 -5.05
N GLU A 8 14.02 -12.72 -5.40
CA GLU A 8 13.89 -11.30 -5.70
C GLU A 8 13.10 -11.02 -6.97
N ASN A 9 12.97 -12.02 -7.84
CA ASN A 9 12.31 -11.88 -9.14
C ASN A 9 10.87 -12.41 -9.12
N ILE A 10 10.30 -12.64 -7.94
CA ILE A 10 8.92 -13.11 -7.84
C ILE A 10 7.97 -12.08 -8.47
N THR A 11 7.06 -12.56 -9.31
CA THR A 11 6.01 -11.73 -9.90
C THR A 11 4.87 -11.61 -8.91
N PRO A 12 4.41 -10.40 -8.58
CA PRO A 12 3.28 -10.25 -7.66
C PRO A 12 2.00 -10.80 -8.27
N LYS A 13 1.11 -11.27 -7.40
CA LYS A 13 -0.18 -11.83 -7.76
C LYS A 13 -1.27 -10.78 -7.52
N ALA A 14 -2.31 -10.79 -8.33
CA ALA A 14 -3.45 -9.92 -8.13
C ALA A 14 -4.09 -10.16 -6.76
N PHE A 15 -4.54 -9.10 -6.13
CA PHE A 15 -5.20 -9.15 -4.82
C PHE A 15 -6.37 -8.17 -4.79
N THR A 16 -7.21 -8.27 -3.76
CA THR A 16 -8.37 -7.38 -3.59
C THR A 16 -8.14 -6.44 -2.42
N LEU A 17 -8.81 -5.28 -2.44
CA LEU A 17 -8.65 -4.25 -1.41
C LEU A 17 -9.58 -4.45 -0.21
N GLY A 18 -10.69 -5.15 -0.40
CA GLY A 18 -11.74 -5.19 0.61
C GLY A 18 -12.37 -3.80 0.81
N ALA A 19 -12.76 -3.49 2.04
CA ALA A 19 -13.26 -2.17 2.37
C ALA A 19 -12.14 -1.14 2.31
N LEU A 20 -12.35 -0.03 1.63
CA LEU A 20 -11.38 1.05 1.52
C LEU A 20 -11.71 2.12 2.55
N VAL A 21 -10.79 2.39 3.46
CA VAL A 21 -10.98 3.37 4.53
C VAL A 21 -9.83 4.37 4.57
N ILE A 22 -10.12 5.57 5.05
CA ILE A 22 -9.11 6.61 5.25
C ILE A 22 -9.15 7.06 6.71
N THR A 23 -7.99 7.49 7.23
CA THR A 23 -7.91 8.04 8.57
C THR A 23 -8.51 9.45 8.62
N ARG A 24 -8.79 9.92 9.83
CA ARG A 24 -9.27 11.30 10.02
C ARG A 24 -8.26 12.32 9.52
N GLY A 25 -6.96 12.05 9.69
CA GLY A 25 -5.91 12.95 9.22
C GLY A 25 -5.90 13.07 7.72
N VAL A 26 -6.01 11.95 7.02
CA VAL A 26 -6.07 11.95 5.55
C VAL A 26 -7.36 12.64 5.07
N ASP A 27 -8.49 12.34 5.71
CA ASP A 27 -9.77 12.97 5.37
C ASP A 27 -9.68 14.49 5.47
N ALA A 28 -9.16 15.01 6.57
CA ALA A 28 -8.99 16.44 6.77
C ALA A 28 -8.03 17.06 5.76
N PHE A 29 -6.93 16.35 5.45
CA PHE A 29 -5.94 16.81 4.48
C PHE A 29 -6.53 16.94 3.07
N LEU A 30 -7.39 16.00 2.68
CA LEU A 30 -8.01 16.00 1.35
C LEU A 30 -9.07 17.11 1.23
N ASP A 31 -9.73 17.45 2.31
CA ASP A 31 -10.75 18.51 2.35
C ASP A 31 -11.80 18.33 1.24
N GLY A 32 -12.32 17.11 1.11
CA GLY A 32 -13.33 16.78 0.11
C GLY A 32 -12.78 16.33 -1.25
N ASN A 33 -11.49 16.49 -1.49
CA ASN A 33 -10.87 16.11 -2.76
C ASN A 33 -10.42 14.64 -2.74
N TYR A 34 -11.36 13.73 -2.56
CA TYR A 34 -11.05 12.29 -2.44
C TYR A 34 -10.51 11.70 -3.74
N GLY A 35 -10.84 12.30 -4.88
CA GLY A 35 -10.32 11.85 -6.17
C GLY A 35 -8.80 11.91 -6.28
N ALA A 36 -8.15 12.74 -5.46
CA ALA A 36 -6.68 12.82 -5.42
C ALA A 36 -6.02 11.50 -5.01
N LEU A 37 -6.75 10.60 -4.35
CA LEU A 37 -6.23 9.30 -3.93
C LEU A 37 -6.27 8.25 -5.05
N PHE A 38 -7.10 8.40 -6.05
CA PHE A 38 -7.28 7.36 -7.08
C PHE A 38 -5.99 6.96 -7.80
N PRO A 39 -5.11 7.87 -8.21
CA PRO A 39 -3.86 7.47 -8.85
C PRO A 39 -3.01 6.56 -7.96
N MET A 40 -2.97 6.83 -6.65
CA MET A 40 -2.20 6.03 -5.70
C MET A 40 -2.86 4.67 -5.44
N ILE A 41 -4.19 4.65 -5.29
CA ILE A 41 -4.94 3.41 -5.12
C ILE A 41 -4.74 2.52 -6.36
N ASN A 42 -4.78 3.11 -7.55
CA ASN A 42 -4.58 2.38 -8.79
C ASN A 42 -3.17 1.79 -8.88
N ARG A 43 -2.16 2.54 -8.45
CA ARG A 43 -0.79 2.04 -8.39
C ARG A 43 -0.68 0.87 -7.41
N HIS A 44 -1.26 1.02 -6.23
CA HIS A 44 -1.23 -0.01 -5.18
C HIS A 44 -1.83 -1.33 -5.67
N ILE A 45 -3.04 -1.28 -6.25
CA ILE A 45 -3.72 -2.51 -6.71
C ILE A 45 -3.02 -3.15 -7.91
N ASN A 46 -2.22 -2.38 -8.64
CA ASN A 46 -1.42 -2.86 -9.75
C ASN A 46 0.01 -3.21 -9.34
N CYS A 47 0.26 -3.33 -8.04
CA CYS A 47 1.53 -3.76 -7.48
C CYS A 47 2.69 -2.80 -7.78
N ASP A 48 2.39 -1.53 -7.97
CA ASP A 48 3.36 -0.44 -8.00
C ASP A 48 3.43 0.14 -6.59
N TRP A 49 4.42 -0.29 -5.83
CA TRP A 49 4.49 0.00 -4.39
C TRP A 49 4.98 1.41 -4.05
N GLY A 50 5.32 2.21 -5.07
CA GLY A 50 5.70 3.61 -4.87
C GLY A 50 7.09 3.78 -4.29
N ASP A 51 7.18 4.67 -3.29
CA ASP A 51 8.45 5.10 -2.70
C ASP A 51 8.88 4.18 -1.56
N CYS A 52 8.97 2.89 -1.80
CA CYS A 52 9.47 1.94 -0.83
C CYS A 52 10.86 1.44 -1.24
N SER A 53 11.58 0.84 -0.29
CA SER A 53 12.86 0.23 -0.58
C SER A 53 12.68 -0.98 -1.51
N LYS A 54 13.77 -1.37 -2.18
CA LYS A 54 13.75 -2.59 -2.99
C LYS A 54 13.36 -3.82 -2.15
N GLU A 55 13.87 -3.89 -0.93
CA GLU A 55 13.55 -5.00 -0.01
C GLU A 55 12.06 -5.03 0.33
N ASP A 56 11.47 -3.88 0.61
CA ASP A 56 10.04 -3.79 0.90
C ASP A 56 9.19 -4.14 -0.32
N ALA A 57 9.62 -3.72 -1.51
CA ALA A 57 8.92 -4.08 -2.75
C ALA A 57 8.92 -5.59 -2.97
N ILE A 58 10.05 -6.25 -2.75
CA ILE A 58 10.13 -7.72 -2.86
C ILE A 58 9.25 -8.38 -1.81
N SER A 59 9.28 -7.89 -0.58
CA SER A 59 8.42 -8.40 0.49
C SER A 59 6.95 -8.28 0.13
N ASN A 60 6.54 -7.15 -0.45
CA ASN A 60 5.16 -6.96 -0.92
C ASN A 60 4.79 -7.94 -2.02
N ASN A 61 5.70 -8.19 -2.96
CA ASN A 61 5.46 -9.16 -4.04
C ASN A 61 5.19 -10.55 -3.44
N TRP A 62 5.98 -10.96 -2.47
CA TRP A 62 5.75 -12.22 -1.75
C TRP A 62 4.46 -12.21 -0.95
N ALA A 63 4.13 -11.08 -0.31
CA ALA A 63 2.92 -10.92 0.48
C ALA A 63 1.66 -11.18 -0.36
N THR A 64 1.66 -10.83 -1.65
CA THR A 64 0.53 -11.11 -2.53
C THR A 64 0.28 -12.61 -2.70
N HIS A 65 1.33 -13.44 -2.61
CA HIS A 65 1.22 -14.90 -2.72
C HIS A 65 0.90 -15.57 -1.38
N ARG A 66 1.35 -14.99 -0.27
CA ARG A 66 1.32 -15.62 1.04
C ARG A 66 0.16 -15.16 1.92
N GLY A 67 -0.64 -14.20 1.47
CA GLY A 67 -1.70 -13.64 2.31
C GLY A 67 -1.13 -12.89 3.50
N GLU A 68 -0.13 -12.05 3.26
CA GLU A 68 0.45 -11.18 4.28
C GLU A 68 0.05 -9.73 4.01
N ARG A 69 0.26 -8.86 5.00
CA ARG A 69 -0.02 -7.43 4.87
C ARG A 69 0.85 -6.80 3.78
N ILE A 70 0.25 -5.92 2.99
CA ILE A 70 0.92 -5.19 1.91
C ILE A 70 0.93 -3.71 2.28
N ILE A 71 2.10 -3.07 2.23
CA ILE A 71 2.25 -1.65 2.56
C ILE A 71 2.96 -0.95 1.41
N SER A 72 2.31 0.04 0.80
CA SER A 72 2.91 0.88 -0.22
C SER A 72 2.99 2.33 0.26
N SER A 73 3.85 3.11 -0.38
CA SER A 73 4.16 4.48 0.03
C SER A 73 4.19 5.40 -1.18
N TYR A 74 3.49 6.52 -1.07
CA TYR A 74 3.41 7.51 -2.14
C TYR A 74 3.56 8.91 -1.56
N GLU A 75 3.64 9.90 -2.43
CA GLU A 75 3.67 11.31 -2.04
C GLU A 75 2.49 12.03 -2.67
N LEU A 76 1.81 12.85 -1.88
CA LEU A 76 0.72 13.70 -2.33
C LEU A 76 0.90 15.08 -1.73
N GLN A 77 1.12 16.10 -2.59
CA GLN A 77 1.29 17.49 -2.17
C GLN A 77 2.36 17.65 -1.09
N GLY A 78 3.48 16.94 -1.26
CA GLY A 78 4.60 17.01 -0.33
C GLY A 78 4.45 16.14 0.92
N GLU A 79 3.32 15.47 1.10
CA GLU A 79 3.08 14.60 2.25
C GLU A 79 3.18 13.13 1.86
N LYS A 80 3.84 12.34 2.71
CA LYS A 80 3.92 10.89 2.51
C LYS A 80 2.61 10.25 2.90
N ILE A 81 2.11 9.37 2.04
CA ILE A 81 0.86 8.62 2.23
C ILE A 81 1.19 7.13 2.16
N TRP A 82 0.72 6.37 3.14
CA TRP A 82 0.80 4.91 3.10
C TRP A 82 -0.56 4.32 2.76
N ILE A 83 -0.52 3.22 2.00
CA ILE A 83 -1.71 2.39 1.72
C ILE A 83 -1.40 0.99 2.22
N ILE A 84 -2.21 0.51 3.17
CA ILE A 84 -2.01 -0.79 3.82
C ILE A 84 -3.21 -1.68 3.53
N THR A 85 -2.97 -2.83 2.87
CA THR A 85 -3.99 -3.87 2.72
C THR A 85 -3.70 -4.98 3.72
N GLU A 86 -4.69 -5.31 4.55
CA GLU A 86 -4.53 -6.31 5.59
C GLU A 86 -4.36 -7.72 5.01
N TRP A 87 -3.81 -8.62 5.82
CA TRP A 87 -3.45 -9.98 5.39
C TRP A 87 -4.62 -10.76 4.82
N ASP A 88 -5.81 -10.60 5.36
CA ASP A 88 -7.03 -11.30 4.92
C ASP A 88 -7.77 -10.56 3.80
N ARG A 89 -7.22 -9.45 3.33
CA ARG A 89 -7.81 -8.59 2.29
C ARG A 89 -9.19 -8.03 2.67
N SER A 90 -9.48 -7.95 3.96
CA SER A 90 -10.76 -7.42 4.44
C SER A 90 -10.84 -5.90 4.37
N VAL A 91 -9.71 -5.22 4.53
CA VAL A 91 -9.67 -3.77 4.57
C VAL A 91 -8.35 -3.23 4.03
N THR A 92 -8.43 -2.11 3.31
CA THR A 92 -7.28 -1.32 2.89
C THR A 92 -7.42 0.07 3.50
N THR A 93 -6.39 0.49 4.24
CA THR A 93 -6.38 1.76 4.96
C THR A 93 -5.39 2.72 4.31
N ILE A 94 -5.82 3.95 4.11
CA ILE A 94 -4.97 5.04 3.62
C ILE A 94 -4.71 5.97 4.80
N LEU A 95 -3.44 6.20 5.13
CA LEU A 95 -3.05 6.91 6.36
C LEU A 95 -1.74 7.66 6.14
N PHE A 96 -1.47 8.59 7.05
CA PHE A 96 -0.12 9.14 7.18
C PHE A 96 0.74 8.19 8.00
N PRO A 97 2.06 8.10 7.73
CA PRO A 97 2.94 7.21 8.50
C PRO A 97 2.89 7.43 10.01
N TYR A 98 2.74 8.69 10.46
CA TYR A 98 2.69 9.00 11.89
C TYR A 98 1.39 8.54 12.56
N GLU A 99 0.41 8.13 11.79
CA GLU A 99 -0.86 7.60 12.31
C GLU A 99 -0.81 6.08 12.51
N TYR A 100 0.26 5.47 12.07
CA TYR A 100 0.44 4.02 12.15
C TYR A 100 0.77 3.57 13.62
#